data_327ffdb348d48e782c3c4b47fb972580
#
_entry.id   327ffdb348d48e782c3c4b47fb972580
#
_cell.length_a   1.000
_cell.length_b   1.000
_cell.length_c   1.000
_cell.angle_alpha   90.00
_cell.angle_beta   90.00
_cell.angle_gamma   90.00
#
_symmetry.space_group_name_H-M   'P 1'
#
loop_
_entity.id
_entity.type
_entity.pdbx_description
1 polymer ?
#
loop_
_entity_poly.entity_id
_entity_poly.type
_entity_poly.pdbx_seq_one_letter_code
_entity_poly.pdbx_strand_id
1 'polypeptide(L)'
;VLEGLFTSRPYLDTIDRSILIGPLSRTDDEAHNHLDENLRILYSSLDGVANHPYSDNLTAAERKFGVSIVYGHRDYYNRDTGQRSQVEVVLIDATRANIHPVNVLKAWMFDEFNLPSDRYEKDPQYDQCVRLAPATLAVLRAIGASDPDCPTVLISHDYSGVPTVLAANMDPLGAFKTMYCAHEVPTVRRIVETYPGHDTMFDNAMNWAKQNNYYLSEMFGAQNFFFQHALVTAGRHCDNIVAISDRVKQELCFLEPHFEAVNIDLAYSGLSAHPISLNQKQTSKARLQQYAHNLLGYKPDHIFTRFTSMTAGEALWRDLRVLYHLEQHFQRDGRGGVYFLLSTDSSLCDGQDVQHYEQSWNWPVAHREEDGDLSELEAAFYTYIQEFNARNRNIKAILINHLDWDSQTCGTRMPGDMEFADLHQGSDLEFNQSIYEPLGVASLETLAFGGLSVISGGFGCNGLFESYSSAVPDNVIVADYAQINSHQFNREDILAIKQSGRDQIEERVSGRVAQIIQQRIPQNDEQIQSLLQQGGEFIRQMTWESVCEKYFLPAIERAYHKRRPRQIA
;
A
#
# COMPACT_ATOMS: atom_id res chain seq x y z
N VAL A 1 -4.53 6.66 5.55
CA VAL A 1 -5.53 5.61 5.77
C VAL A 1 -6.19 5.76 7.12
N LEU A 2 -5.45 5.64 8.24
CA LEU A 2 -6.05 5.71 9.60
C LEU A 2 -6.73 7.04 9.89
N GLU A 3 -6.14 8.16 9.50
CA GLU A 3 -6.74 9.49 9.67
C GLU A 3 -8.10 9.57 8.95
N GLY A 4 -8.16 9.19 7.68
CA GLY A 4 -9.40 9.22 6.92
C GLY A 4 -10.49 8.33 7.50
N LEU A 5 -10.14 7.12 7.97
CA LEU A 5 -11.08 6.21 8.61
C LEU A 5 -11.61 6.79 9.94
N PHE A 6 -10.70 7.18 10.84
CA PHE A 6 -11.08 7.63 12.19
C PHE A 6 -11.72 9.01 12.24
N THR A 7 -11.63 9.79 11.17
CA THR A 7 -12.32 11.08 11.04
C THR A 7 -13.54 11.01 10.14
N SER A 8 -13.85 9.85 9.55
CA SER A 8 -15.08 9.70 8.76
C SER A 8 -16.32 9.71 9.66
N ARG A 9 -17.33 10.47 9.26
CA ARG A 9 -18.53 10.63 10.07
C ARG A 9 -19.29 9.32 10.32
N PRO A 10 -19.52 8.44 9.32
CA PRO A 10 -20.19 7.16 9.57
C PRO A 10 -19.47 6.30 10.61
N TYR A 11 -18.12 6.33 10.64
CA TYR A 11 -17.34 5.62 11.65
C TYR A 11 -17.57 6.20 13.04
N LEU A 12 -17.47 7.53 13.20
CA LEU A 12 -17.66 8.23 14.47
C LEU A 12 -19.07 8.08 15.05
N ASP A 13 -20.08 8.02 14.17
CA ASP A 13 -21.49 7.85 14.58
C ASP A 13 -21.83 6.40 14.98
N THR A 14 -20.95 5.41 14.64
CA THR A 14 -21.21 3.98 14.84
C THR A 14 -20.28 3.32 15.86
N ILE A 15 -19.03 3.73 15.93
CA ILE A 15 -17.99 3.10 16.77
C ILE A 15 -17.70 4.01 17.97
N ASP A 16 -18.08 3.55 19.14
CA ASP A 16 -17.90 4.28 20.40
C ASP A 16 -16.46 4.35 20.87
N ARG A 17 -15.67 3.28 20.61
CA ARG A 17 -14.30 3.17 21.11
C ARG A 17 -13.38 2.49 20.10
N SER A 18 -12.23 3.10 19.84
CA SER A 18 -11.20 2.58 18.95
C SER A 18 -9.85 2.49 19.67
N ILE A 19 -9.16 1.35 19.51
CA ILE A 19 -7.89 1.08 20.15
C ILE A 19 -6.92 0.57 19.08
N LEU A 20 -5.84 1.29 18.83
CA LEU A 20 -4.73 0.84 18.00
C LEU A 20 -3.72 0.08 18.85
N ILE A 21 -3.34 -1.11 18.42
CA ILE A 21 -2.37 -1.94 19.13
C ILE A 21 -1.24 -2.34 18.20
N GLY A 22 -0.01 -2.17 18.65
CA GLY A 22 1.16 -2.54 17.87
C GLY A 22 2.38 -2.87 18.73
N PRO A 23 3.44 -3.40 18.09
CA PRO A 23 4.73 -3.57 18.75
C PRO A 23 5.38 -2.21 19.02
N LEU A 24 6.05 -2.08 20.15
CA LEU A 24 6.98 -1.00 20.42
C LEU A 24 8.36 -1.47 19.95
N SER A 25 8.84 -0.90 18.84
CA SER A 25 10.20 -1.15 18.36
C SER A 25 11.17 -0.22 19.08
N ARG A 26 12.18 -0.77 19.72
CA ARG A 26 13.30 0.00 20.25
C ARG A 26 14.43 -0.05 19.21
N THR A 27 14.69 1.07 18.57
CA THR A 27 16.00 1.30 17.96
C THR A 27 16.90 1.86 19.07
N ASP A 28 18.08 1.28 19.24
CA ASP A 28 19.04 1.69 20.26
C ASP A 28 19.28 3.22 20.20
N ASP A 29 19.19 3.89 21.35
CA ASP A 29 19.47 5.30 21.66
C ASP A 29 18.42 6.39 21.36
N GLU A 30 17.32 6.18 20.63
CA GLU A 30 16.36 7.26 20.34
C GLU A 30 14.88 6.93 20.66
N ALA A 31 14.61 6.08 21.62
CA ALA A 31 13.24 5.65 21.97
C ALA A 31 12.27 6.81 22.34
N HIS A 32 12.78 7.99 22.63
CA HIS A 32 11.99 9.19 22.96
C HIS A 32 11.62 10.05 21.76
N ASN A 33 12.29 9.91 20.60
CA ASN A 33 12.07 10.79 19.44
C ASN A 33 11.12 10.20 18.38
N HIS A 34 10.70 8.94 18.51
CA HIS A 34 9.82 8.29 17.53
C HIS A 34 8.38 8.05 18.01
N LEU A 35 8.05 8.40 19.24
CA LEU A 35 6.66 8.52 19.63
C LEU A 35 6.14 9.82 19.01
N ASP A 36 5.23 9.68 18.05
CA ASP A 36 4.56 10.78 17.36
C ASP A 36 4.21 11.92 18.34
N GLU A 37 4.57 13.16 18.01
CA GLU A 37 4.27 14.36 18.81
C GLU A 37 2.77 14.49 19.16
N ASN A 38 1.91 13.82 18.41
CA ASN A 38 0.47 13.77 18.64
C ASN A 38 0.02 12.68 19.62
N LEU A 39 0.94 11.87 20.19
CA LEU A 39 0.62 10.84 21.17
C LEU A 39 0.71 11.40 22.60
N ARG A 40 -0.43 11.57 23.26
CA ARG A 40 -0.50 11.91 24.68
C ARG A 40 -0.38 10.66 25.54
N ILE A 41 0.79 10.43 26.15
CA ILE A 41 1.05 9.28 27.02
C ILE A 41 0.29 9.43 28.35
N LEU A 42 -0.45 8.39 28.73
CA LEU A 42 -1.22 8.28 29.97
C LEU A 42 -0.60 7.25 30.92
N TYR A 43 0.06 6.23 30.39
CA TYR A 43 0.83 5.23 31.12
C TYR A 43 2.05 4.80 30.30
N SER A 44 3.18 4.73 30.96
CA SER A 44 4.40 4.17 30.38
C SER A 44 5.32 3.70 31.53
N SER A 45 5.59 2.41 31.59
CA SER A 45 6.56 1.87 32.54
C SER A 45 8.00 2.27 32.20
N LEU A 46 8.25 2.63 30.95
CA LEU A 46 9.57 3.06 30.47
C LEU A 46 9.89 4.49 30.91
N ASP A 47 8.88 5.36 30.90
CA ASP A 47 8.99 6.78 31.20
C ASP A 47 8.56 7.12 32.65
N GLY A 48 8.13 6.12 33.43
CA GLY A 48 7.65 6.32 34.80
C GLY A 48 6.31 7.07 34.89
N VAL A 49 5.51 7.07 33.83
CA VAL A 49 4.19 7.70 33.81
C VAL A 49 3.12 6.71 34.24
N ALA A 50 2.39 7.01 35.32
CA ALA A 50 1.35 6.13 35.88
C ALA A 50 0.15 6.91 36.43
N ASN A 51 -0.34 7.90 35.68
CA ASN A 51 -1.39 8.83 36.13
C ASN A 51 -2.79 8.49 35.57
N HIS A 52 -3.09 7.21 35.35
CA HIS A 52 -4.35 6.80 34.76
C HIS A 52 -5.05 5.71 35.62
N PRO A 53 -6.38 5.62 35.68
CA PRO A 53 -7.11 4.60 36.46
C PRO A 53 -6.71 3.15 36.11
N TYR A 54 -6.23 2.90 34.90
CA TYR A 54 -5.78 1.58 34.46
C TYR A 54 -4.33 1.23 34.86
N SER A 55 -3.58 2.16 35.48
CA SER A 55 -2.13 2.00 35.74
C SER A 55 -1.81 0.72 36.53
N ASP A 56 -2.57 0.42 37.59
CA ASP A 56 -2.35 -0.78 38.41
C ASP A 56 -2.59 -2.06 37.61
N ASN A 57 -3.64 -2.09 36.78
CA ASN A 57 -3.97 -3.23 35.93
C ASN A 57 -2.93 -3.43 34.83
N LEU A 58 -2.46 -2.36 34.21
CA LEU A 58 -1.40 -2.40 33.20
C LEU A 58 -0.08 -2.89 33.81
N THR A 59 0.30 -2.37 34.98
CA THR A 59 1.49 -2.86 35.73
C THR A 59 1.37 -4.35 36.06
N ALA A 60 0.18 -4.83 36.45
CA ALA A 60 -0.04 -6.25 36.70
C ALA A 60 0.11 -7.10 35.42
N ALA A 61 -0.39 -6.60 34.28
CA ALA A 61 -0.21 -7.25 32.98
C ALA A 61 1.28 -7.31 32.59
N GLU A 62 2.02 -6.22 32.72
CA GLU A 62 3.47 -6.18 32.44
C GLU A 62 4.25 -7.23 33.24
N ARG A 63 4.01 -7.28 34.57
CA ARG A 63 4.68 -8.26 35.45
C ARG A 63 4.35 -9.70 35.08
N LYS A 64 3.10 -9.97 34.72
CA LYS A 64 2.63 -11.33 34.37
C LYS A 64 3.22 -11.79 33.05
N PHE A 65 3.27 -10.91 32.06
CA PHE A 65 3.67 -11.28 30.70
C PHE A 65 5.12 -10.93 30.36
N GLY A 66 5.82 -10.19 31.23
CA GLY A 66 7.23 -9.81 31.03
C GLY A 66 7.40 -8.82 29.87
N VAL A 67 6.47 -7.88 29.73
CA VAL A 67 6.43 -6.88 28.65
C VAL A 67 6.54 -5.47 29.22
N SER A 68 6.84 -4.48 28.37
CA SER A 68 6.66 -3.06 28.71
C SER A 68 5.54 -2.48 27.87
N ILE A 69 4.73 -1.61 28.46
CA ILE A 69 3.54 -1.06 27.82
C ILE A 69 3.61 0.47 27.80
N VAL A 70 3.29 1.05 26.67
CA VAL A 70 2.94 2.46 26.53
C VAL A 70 1.47 2.54 26.15
N TYR A 71 0.68 3.29 26.92
CA TYR A 71 -0.74 3.53 26.67
C TYR A 71 -1.01 5.03 26.65
N GLY A 72 -1.76 5.47 25.65
CA GLY A 72 -2.06 6.87 25.49
C GLY A 72 -3.19 7.12 24.50
N HIS A 73 -3.38 8.39 24.16
CA HIS A 73 -4.34 8.84 23.16
C HIS A 73 -3.63 9.55 22.03
N ARG A 74 -4.07 9.28 20.79
CA ARG A 74 -3.65 9.98 19.59
C ARG A 74 -4.83 10.74 19.01
N ASP A 75 -4.61 12.03 18.75
CA ASP A 75 -5.61 12.88 18.13
C ASP A 75 -5.45 12.84 16.60
N TYR A 76 -6.56 12.65 15.90
CA TYR A 76 -6.67 12.74 14.46
C TYR A 76 -7.51 13.95 14.08
N TYR A 77 -7.10 14.66 13.06
CA TYR A 77 -7.79 15.84 12.57
C TYR A 77 -7.81 15.89 11.05
N ASN A 78 -8.99 15.81 10.46
CA ASN A 78 -9.18 15.99 9.03
C ASN A 78 -9.37 17.49 8.74
N ARG A 79 -8.41 18.09 8.05
CA ARG A 79 -8.42 19.53 7.73
C ARG A 79 -9.55 19.92 6.80
N ASP A 80 -9.97 19.02 5.90
CA ASP A 80 -10.95 19.28 4.86
C ASP A 80 -12.38 19.26 5.41
N THR A 81 -12.68 18.29 6.29
CA THR A 81 -14.01 18.15 6.91
C THR A 81 -14.13 18.86 8.26
N GLY A 82 -13.01 19.24 8.87
CA GLY A 82 -12.96 19.79 10.24
C GLY A 82 -13.26 18.76 11.34
N GLN A 83 -13.39 17.47 10.99
CA GLN A 83 -13.68 16.41 11.93
C GLN A 83 -12.45 16.08 12.79
N ARG A 84 -12.72 15.75 14.05
CA ARG A 84 -11.69 15.33 15.02
C ARG A 84 -12.09 14.02 15.67
N SER A 85 -11.10 13.19 15.94
CA SER A 85 -11.29 12.00 16.75
C SER A 85 -10.10 11.76 17.65
N GLN A 86 -10.34 11.06 18.76
CA GLN A 86 -9.31 10.63 19.68
C GLN A 86 -9.34 9.12 19.76
N VAL A 87 -8.21 8.49 19.48
CA VAL A 87 -8.06 7.02 19.43
C VAL A 87 -7.09 6.60 20.49
N GLU A 88 -7.43 5.55 21.23
CA GLU A 88 -6.50 4.94 22.19
C GLU A 88 -5.37 4.21 21.44
N VAL A 89 -4.16 4.32 21.98
CA VAL A 89 -2.97 3.65 21.42
C VAL A 89 -2.32 2.83 22.51
N VAL A 90 -2.02 1.58 22.18
CA VAL A 90 -1.28 0.63 23.02
C VAL A 90 -0.06 0.15 22.24
N LEU A 91 1.13 0.45 22.74
CA LEU A 91 2.37 -0.09 22.18
C LEU A 91 2.99 -1.04 23.21
N ILE A 92 3.40 -2.22 22.75
CA ILE A 92 3.90 -3.29 23.61
C ILE A 92 5.29 -3.73 23.15
N ASP A 93 6.28 -3.58 24.03
CA ASP A 93 7.58 -4.22 23.88
C ASP A 93 7.51 -5.66 24.41
N ALA A 94 7.44 -6.63 23.50
CA ALA A 94 7.37 -8.06 23.82
C ALA A 94 8.72 -8.79 23.68
N THR A 95 9.84 -8.07 23.51
CA THR A 95 11.18 -8.67 23.31
C THR A 95 11.59 -9.56 24.47
N ARG A 96 11.18 -9.24 25.70
CA ARG A 96 11.44 -10.00 26.93
C ARG A 96 10.22 -10.73 27.46
N ALA A 97 9.20 -10.97 26.60
CA ALA A 97 7.96 -11.61 27.01
C ALA A 97 8.21 -12.96 27.69
N ASN A 98 7.41 -13.24 28.74
CA ASN A 98 7.42 -14.53 29.41
C ASN A 98 7.08 -15.64 28.42
N ILE A 99 8.00 -16.58 28.25
CA ILE A 99 7.89 -17.63 27.23
C ILE A 99 6.75 -18.64 27.52
N HIS A 100 6.33 -18.79 28.79
CA HIS A 100 5.31 -19.78 29.13
C HIS A 100 3.94 -19.49 28.48
N PRO A 101 3.34 -18.29 28.59
CA PRO A 101 2.11 -17.96 27.87
C PRO A 101 2.25 -18.05 26.34
N VAL A 102 3.43 -17.73 25.82
CA VAL A 102 3.74 -17.84 24.38
C VAL A 102 3.72 -19.31 23.95
N ASN A 103 4.35 -20.21 24.71
CA ASN A 103 4.36 -21.63 24.39
C ASN A 103 2.97 -22.27 24.51
N VAL A 104 2.15 -21.83 25.47
CA VAL A 104 0.75 -22.25 25.57
C VAL A 104 -0.03 -21.84 24.31
N LEU A 105 0.15 -20.61 23.87
CA LEU A 105 -0.47 -20.15 22.61
C LEU A 105 0.00 -20.96 21.41
N LYS A 106 1.31 -21.23 21.28
CA LYS A 106 1.87 -22.04 20.19
C LYS A 106 1.26 -23.46 20.17
N ALA A 107 1.09 -24.07 21.34
CA ALA A 107 0.43 -25.37 21.43
C ALA A 107 -1.02 -25.30 20.95
N TRP A 108 -1.80 -24.31 21.40
CA TRP A 108 -3.17 -24.12 20.91
C TRP A 108 -3.24 -23.84 19.42
N MET A 109 -2.32 -23.03 18.87
CA MET A 109 -2.26 -22.76 17.43
C MET A 109 -2.01 -24.06 16.64
N PHE A 110 -1.22 -24.98 17.16
CA PHE A 110 -1.04 -26.29 16.56
C PHE A 110 -2.28 -27.16 16.67
N ASP A 111 -2.82 -27.33 17.88
CA ASP A 111 -3.90 -28.27 18.17
C ASP A 111 -5.24 -27.86 17.50
N GLU A 112 -5.57 -26.57 17.52
CA GLU A 112 -6.87 -26.07 17.05
C GLU A 112 -6.84 -25.58 15.60
N PHE A 113 -5.70 -25.05 15.14
CA PHE A 113 -5.61 -24.40 13.84
C PHE A 113 -4.60 -25.08 12.89
N ASN A 114 -3.96 -26.17 13.32
CA ASN A 114 -2.93 -26.89 12.57
C ASN A 114 -1.78 -25.99 12.10
N LEU A 115 -1.37 -25.04 12.94
CA LEU A 115 -0.30 -24.09 12.66
C LEU A 115 0.98 -24.48 13.42
N PRO A 116 1.98 -25.11 12.75
CA PRO A 116 3.16 -25.63 13.40
C PRO A 116 4.19 -24.54 13.67
N SER A 117 4.03 -23.82 14.78
CA SER A 117 4.87 -22.67 15.17
C SER A 117 6.36 -22.98 15.27
N ASP A 118 6.72 -24.22 15.61
CA ASP A 118 8.10 -24.71 15.71
C ASP A 118 8.89 -24.54 14.41
N ARG A 119 8.24 -24.56 13.26
CA ARG A 119 8.87 -24.35 11.96
C ARG A 119 9.40 -22.93 11.76
N TYR A 120 8.78 -21.96 12.44
CA TYR A 120 8.97 -20.54 12.18
C TYR A 120 9.65 -19.79 13.32
N GLU A 121 9.99 -20.45 14.43
CA GLU A 121 10.55 -19.85 15.65
C GLU A 121 11.85 -19.06 15.43
N LYS A 122 12.60 -19.40 14.38
CA LYS A 122 13.85 -18.72 14.04
C LYS A 122 13.64 -17.42 13.24
N ASP A 123 12.44 -17.20 12.76
CA ASP A 123 12.11 -15.98 12.05
C ASP A 123 11.74 -14.88 13.07
N PRO A 124 12.51 -13.76 13.13
CA PRO A 124 12.28 -12.73 14.13
C PRO A 124 10.91 -12.08 14.02
N GLN A 125 10.40 -11.94 12.79
CA GLN A 125 9.11 -11.31 12.54
C GLN A 125 7.95 -12.20 13.01
N TYR A 126 8.05 -13.52 12.76
CA TYR A 126 7.09 -14.48 13.29
C TYR A 126 7.09 -14.50 14.81
N ASP A 127 8.28 -14.58 15.43
CA ASP A 127 8.42 -14.63 16.89
C ASP A 127 7.84 -13.37 17.54
N GLN A 128 8.06 -12.18 16.97
CA GLN A 128 7.47 -10.93 17.43
C GLN A 128 5.94 -10.99 17.41
N CYS A 129 5.33 -11.41 16.30
CA CYS A 129 3.87 -11.52 16.18
C CYS A 129 3.25 -12.45 17.23
N VAL A 130 3.89 -13.59 17.49
CA VAL A 130 3.37 -14.59 18.45
C VAL A 130 3.59 -14.14 19.89
N ARG A 131 4.72 -13.52 20.22
CA ARG A 131 5.01 -12.98 21.57
C ARG A 131 4.04 -11.87 21.99
N LEU A 132 3.63 -11.05 21.01
CA LEU A 132 2.72 -9.92 21.24
C LEU A 132 1.32 -10.41 21.66
N ALA A 133 0.83 -11.51 21.11
CA ALA A 133 -0.57 -11.93 21.20
C ALA A 133 -1.10 -12.16 22.63
N PRO A 134 -0.45 -12.93 23.54
CA PRO A 134 -0.95 -13.11 24.90
C PRO A 134 -0.98 -11.83 25.72
N ALA A 135 0.04 -10.97 25.53
CA ALA A 135 0.12 -9.68 26.22
C ALA A 135 -0.98 -8.72 25.75
N THR A 136 -1.28 -8.69 24.45
CA THR A 136 -2.34 -7.85 23.86
C THR A 136 -3.69 -8.14 24.50
N LEU A 137 -4.10 -9.41 24.64
CA LEU A 137 -5.37 -9.76 25.28
C LEU A 137 -5.40 -9.37 26.75
N ALA A 138 -4.27 -9.49 27.46
CA ALA A 138 -4.18 -9.07 28.85
C ALA A 138 -4.32 -7.55 29.00
N VAL A 139 -3.70 -6.77 28.10
CA VAL A 139 -3.81 -5.32 28.09
C VAL A 139 -5.24 -4.88 27.78
N LEU A 140 -5.90 -5.48 26.79
CA LEU A 140 -7.29 -5.18 26.48
C LEU A 140 -8.21 -5.40 27.69
N ARG A 141 -7.98 -6.48 28.44
CA ARG A 141 -8.69 -6.71 29.72
C ARG A 141 -8.36 -5.64 30.76
N ALA A 142 -7.09 -5.27 30.89
CA ALA A 142 -6.62 -4.28 31.84
C ALA A 142 -7.26 -2.90 31.64
N ILE A 143 -7.53 -2.52 30.38
CA ILE A 143 -8.16 -1.24 30.02
C ILE A 143 -9.68 -1.34 29.84
N GLY A 144 -10.29 -2.48 30.25
CA GLY A 144 -11.74 -2.66 30.20
C GLY A 144 -12.33 -2.85 28.80
N ALA A 145 -11.54 -3.36 27.84
CA ALA A 145 -12.00 -3.64 26.47
C ALA A 145 -12.29 -5.15 26.26
N SER A 146 -12.90 -5.81 27.26
CA SER A 146 -13.19 -7.25 27.22
C SER A 146 -14.49 -7.59 27.94
N ASP A 147 -15.59 -6.98 27.49
CA ASP A 147 -16.91 -7.24 28.04
C ASP A 147 -17.63 -8.29 27.17
N PRO A 148 -18.04 -9.45 27.75
CA PRO A 148 -18.79 -10.46 27.01
C PRO A 148 -20.18 -10.01 26.56
N ASP A 149 -20.79 -9.03 27.25
CA ASP A 149 -22.11 -8.48 26.91
C ASP A 149 -21.99 -7.41 25.80
N CYS A 150 -20.79 -6.83 25.63
CA CYS A 150 -20.47 -5.89 24.56
C CYS A 150 -19.10 -6.26 23.95
N PRO A 151 -19.02 -7.32 23.12
CA PRO A 151 -17.76 -7.84 22.63
C PRO A 151 -16.97 -6.85 21.80
N THR A 152 -15.66 -6.77 22.01
CA THR A 152 -14.75 -5.99 21.18
C THR A 152 -14.44 -6.74 19.88
N VAL A 153 -14.53 -6.07 18.73
CA VAL A 153 -14.09 -6.61 17.45
C VAL A 153 -12.59 -6.36 17.29
N LEU A 154 -11.81 -7.43 17.30
CA LEU A 154 -10.37 -7.38 17.02
C LEU A 154 -10.12 -7.52 15.53
N ILE A 155 -9.49 -6.53 14.92
CA ILE A 155 -9.17 -6.52 13.51
C ILE A 155 -7.66 -6.79 13.35
N SER A 156 -7.32 -7.92 12.74
CA SER A 156 -5.96 -8.21 12.30
C SER A 156 -5.74 -7.52 10.95
N HIS A 157 -4.86 -6.54 10.89
CA HIS A 157 -4.35 -6.01 9.63
C HIS A 157 -3.20 -6.89 9.15
N ASP A 158 -3.40 -7.55 8.03
CA ASP A 158 -2.51 -8.58 7.47
C ASP A 158 -2.19 -9.73 8.44
N TYR A 159 -1.17 -10.51 8.07
CA TYR A 159 -0.75 -11.69 8.83
C TYR A 159 -0.21 -11.39 10.23
N SER A 160 0.30 -10.19 10.47
CA SER A 160 0.99 -9.85 11.71
C SER A 160 0.07 -9.89 12.94
N GLY A 161 -1.18 -9.52 12.81
CA GLY A 161 -2.19 -9.59 13.88
C GLY A 161 -2.86 -10.95 14.04
N VAL A 162 -2.64 -11.90 13.10
CA VAL A 162 -3.33 -13.20 13.11
C VAL A 162 -3.11 -14.00 14.41
N PRO A 163 -1.89 -14.10 14.98
CA PRO A 163 -1.72 -14.80 16.27
C PRO A 163 -2.60 -14.21 17.39
N THR A 164 -2.82 -12.89 17.40
CA THR A 164 -3.66 -12.21 18.39
C THR A 164 -5.15 -12.57 18.22
N VAL A 165 -5.66 -12.56 16.99
CA VAL A 165 -7.07 -12.92 16.74
C VAL A 165 -7.31 -14.41 16.94
N LEU A 166 -6.34 -15.29 16.68
CA LEU A 166 -6.43 -16.71 17.02
C LEU A 166 -6.45 -16.92 18.54
N ALA A 167 -5.60 -16.21 19.28
CA ALA A 167 -5.64 -16.23 20.75
C ALA A 167 -7.00 -15.73 21.29
N ALA A 168 -7.59 -14.73 20.67
CA ALA A 168 -8.91 -14.20 21.02
C ALA A 168 -10.04 -15.21 20.71
N ASN A 169 -9.91 -16.03 19.67
CA ASN A 169 -10.86 -17.11 19.39
C ASN A 169 -10.88 -18.19 20.49
N MET A 170 -9.76 -18.34 21.21
CA MET A 170 -9.63 -19.27 22.34
C MET A 170 -10.03 -18.63 23.68
N ASP A 171 -10.49 -17.38 23.70
CA ASP A 171 -10.92 -16.72 24.94
C ASP A 171 -12.18 -17.38 25.53
N PRO A 172 -12.10 -17.98 26.72
CA PRO A 172 -13.24 -18.71 27.32
C PRO A 172 -14.41 -17.79 27.70
N LEU A 173 -14.16 -16.49 27.86
CA LEU A 173 -15.18 -15.49 28.19
C LEU A 173 -16.01 -15.06 26.98
N GLY A 174 -15.50 -15.30 25.75
CA GLY A 174 -16.17 -14.89 24.53
C GLY A 174 -16.28 -13.37 24.37
N ALA A 175 -15.39 -12.62 25.01
CA ALA A 175 -15.39 -11.15 25.03
C ALA A 175 -14.91 -10.52 23.72
N PHE A 176 -14.45 -11.32 22.77
CA PHE A 176 -13.88 -10.83 21.53
C PHE A 176 -14.54 -11.46 20.31
N LYS A 177 -14.72 -10.65 19.29
CA LYS A 177 -15.00 -11.07 17.92
C LYS A 177 -13.75 -10.79 17.08
N THR A 178 -13.58 -11.50 15.98
CA THR A 178 -12.34 -11.43 15.21
C THR A 178 -12.61 -11.17 13.74
N MET A 179 -11.78 -10.32 13.16
CA MET A 179 -11.81 -10.02 11.73
C MET A 179 -10.39 -10.05 11.18
N TYR A 180 -10.19 -10.76 10.08
CA TYR A 180 -8.96 -10.74 9.32
C TYR A 180 -9.13 -9.78 8.14
N CYS A 181 -8.33 -8.72 8.08
CA CYS A 181 -8.30 -7.75 6.99
C CYS A 181 -7.03 -7.97 6.16
N ALA A 182 -7.17 -8.59 5.01
CA ALA A 182 -6.08 -8.86 4.09
C ALA A 182 -5.82 -7.62 3.20
N HIS A 183 -4.65 -6.99 3.39
CA HIS A 183 -4.17 -5.91 2.53
C HIS A 183 -3.41 -6.45 1.32
N GLU A 184 -2.84 -7.64 1.45
CA GLU A 184 -2.18 -8.37 0.37
C GLU A 184 -2.17 -9.87 0.66
N VAL A 185 -1.71 -10.64 -0.31
CA VAL A 185 -1.34 -12.04 -0.12
C VAL A 185 0.18 -12.17 -0.29
N PRO A 186 0.98 -12.19 0.81
CA PRO A 186 2.45 -12.17 0.74
C PRO A 186 3.05 -13.31 -0.08
N THR A 187 2.38 -14.46 -0.12
CA THR A 187 2.78 -15.60 -0.97
C THR A 187 2.72 -15.26 -2.45
N VAL A 188 1.66 -14.53 -2.86
CA VAL A 188 1.49 -14.07 -4.23
C VAL A 188 2.54 -13.03 -4.58
N ARG A 189 2.71 -12.00 -3.74
CA ARG A 189 3.78 -10.99 -3.92
C ARG A 189 5.13 -11.68 -4.16
N ARG A 190 5.52 -12.59 -3.29
CA ARG A 190 6.78 -13.31 -3.39
C ARG A 190 6.92 -14.08 -4.71
N ILE A 191 5.85 -14.76 -5.17
CA ILE A 191 5.87 -15.50 -6.44
C ILE A 191 6.03 -14.52 -7.60
N VAL A 192 5.22 -13.46 -7.64
CA VAL A 192 5.27 -12.46 -8.71
C VAL A 192 6.65 -11.78 -8.79
N GLU A 193 7.23 -11.42 -7.67
CA GLU A 193 8.53 -10.74 -7.62
C GLU A 193 9.71 -11.68 -7.92
N THR A 194 9.61 -12.97 -7.57
CA THR A 194 10.73 -13.92 -7.70
C THR A 194 10.80 -14.56 -9.07
N TYR A 195 9.66 -14.86 -9.71
CA TYR A 195 9.65 -15.53 -11.01
C TYR A 195 9.91 -14.55 -12.15
N PRO A 196 10.79 -14.86 -13.12
CA PRO A 196 11.13 -13.92 -14.20
C PRO A 196 9.98 -13.53 -15.13
N GLY A 197 8.89 -14.27 -15.11
CA GLY A 197 7.66 -13.96 -15.85
C GLY A 197 6.74 -12.97 -15.14
N HIS A 198 7.02 -12.66 -13.86
CA HIS A 198 6.28 -11.74 -13.00
C HIS A 198 4.75 -11.90 -13.11
N ASP A 199 4.01 -10.81 -13.11
CA ASP A 199 2.55 -10.75 -13.27
C ASP A 199 2.07 -11.36 -14.58
N THR A 200 2.81 -11.22 -15.68
CA THR A 200 2.46 -11.85 -16.95
C THR A 200 2.31 -13.38 -16.81
N MET A 201 3.23 -14.02 -16.10
CA MET A 201 3.13 -15.45 -15.83
C MET A 201 2.07 -15.74 -14.77
N PHE A 202 2.10 -15.01 -13.65
CA PHE A 202 1.26 -15.30 -12.49
C PHE A 202 -0.24 -15.12 -12.78
N ASP A 203 -0.65 -14.04 -13.41
CA ASP A 203 -2.07 -13.76 -13.69
C ASP A 203 -2.65 -14.77 -14.65
N ASN A 204 -1.87 -15.19 -15.67
CA ASN A 204 -2.29 -16.27 -16.55
C ASN A 204 -2.37 -17.61 -15.83
N ALA A 205 -1.43 -17.90 -14.90
CA ALA A 205 -1.46 -19.11 -14.09
C ALA A 205 -2.68 -19.15 -13.17
N MET A 206 -2.99 -18.04 -12.50
CA MET A 206 -4.16 -17.93 -11.63
C MET A 206 -5.48 -18.07 -12.43
N ASN A 207 -5.58 -17.42 -13.58
CA ASN A 207 -6.76 -17.53 -14.44
C ASN A 207 -6.95 -18.96 -14.99
N TRP A 208 -5.87 -19.61 -15.41
CA TRP A 208 -5.89 -21.00 -15.86
C TRP A 208 -6.29 -21.95 -14.72
N ALA A 209 -5.72 -21.76 -13.53
CA ALA A 209 -6.01 -22.52 -12.33
C ALA A 209 -7.51 -22.44 -11.97
N LYS A 210 -8.09 -21.23 -11.95
CA LYS A 210 -9.52 -21.00 -11.71
C LYS A 210 -10.41 -21.76 -12.69
N GLN A 211 -10.07 -21.77 -13.99
CA GLN A 211 -10.83 -22.48 -15.01
C GLN A 211 -10.75 -24.02 -14.88
N ASN A 212 -9.69 -24.53 -14.26
CA ASN A 212 -9.40 -25.96 -14.15
C ASN A 212 -9.54 -26.50 -12.71
N ASN A 213 -10.01 -25.68 -11.75
CA ASN A 213 -10.14 -26.02 -10.33
C ASN A 213 -8.80 -26.44 -9.67
N TYR A 214 -7.74 -25.68 -9.96
CA TYR A 214 -6.44 -25.80 -9.32
C TYR A 214 -6.23 -24.65 -8.33
N TYR A 215 -5.42 -24.91 -7.30
CA TYR A 215 -5.03 -23.92 -6.29
C TYR A 215 -3.54 -23.61 -6.34
N LEU A 216 -3.11 -22.63 -5.57
CA LEU A 216 -1.74 -22.14 -5.60
C LEU A 216 -0.70 -23.25 -5.38
N SER A 217 -0.93 -24.14 -4.43
CA SER A 217 0.00 -25.24 -4.12
C SER A 217 0.19 -26.23 -5.28
N GLU A 218 -0.85 -26.42 -6.11
CA GLU A 218 -0.80 -27.30 -7.28
C GLU A 218 -0.09 -26.62 -8.45
N MET A 219 -0.12 -25.29 -8.52
CA MET A 219 0.57 -24.51 -9.54
C MET A 219 2.05 -24.26 -9.19
N PHE A 220 2.33 -23.85 -7.97
CA PHE A 220 3.63 -23.33 -7.53
C PHE A 220 4.31 -24.18 -6.44
N GLY A 221 3.70 -25.33 -6.09
CA GLY A 221 4.19 -26.18 -5.01
C GLY A 221 3.79 -25.69 -3.61
N ALA A 222 4.02 -26.55 -2.62
CA ALA A 222 3.68 -26.26 -1.23
C ALA A 222 4.47 -25.07 -0.67
N GLN A 223 3.79 -24.15 0.02
CA GLN A 223 4.36 -22.93 0.59
C GLN A 223 4.52 -22.97 2.11
N ASN A 224 4.42 -24.15 2.72
CA ASN A 224 4.41 -24.36 4.17
C ASN A 224 5.70 -23.97 4.91
N PHE A 225 6.77 -23.62 4.19
CA PHE A 225 8.02 -23.12 4.76
C PHE A 225 7.97 -21.58 4.99
N PHE A 226 6.97 -20.91 4.47
CA PHE A 226 6.81 -19.46 4.52
C PHE A 226 5.76 -19.09 5.57
N PHE A 227 6.20 -18.52 6.70
CA PHE A 227 5.32 -18.27 7.85
C PHE A 227 4.14 -17.34 7.52
N GLN A 228 4.36 -16.36 6.66
CA GLN A 228 3.29 -15.43 6.26
C GLN A 228 2.17 -16.18 5.53
N HIS A 229 2.50 -17.17 4.68
CA HIS A 229 1.51 -18.06 4.06
C HIS A 229 0.68 -18.79 5.12
N ALA A 230 1.35 -19.37 6.13
CA ALA A 230 0.67 -20.10 7.17
C ALA A 230 -0.26 -19.20 8.02
N LEU A 231 0.17 -17.99 8.34
CA LEU A 231 -0.65 -17.03 9.09
C LEU A 231 -1.84 -16.52 8.25
N VAL A 232 -1.64 -16.16 6.97
CA VAL A 232 -2.75 -15.78 6.08
C VAL A 232 -3.77 -16.91 5.99
N THR A 233 -3.31 -18.14 5.78
CA THR A 233 -4.20 -19.31 5.74
C THR A 233 -4.97 -19.50 7.04
N ALA A 234 -4.34 -19.25 8.20
CA ALA A 234 -4.99 -19.32 9.51
C ALA A 234 -6.02 -18.20 9.74
N GLY A 235 -5.95 -17.09 8.99
CA GLY A 235 -6.96 -16.02 9.02
C GLY A 235 -8.39 -16.51 8.71
N ARG A 236 -8.54 -17.66 8.03
CA ARG A 236 -9.85 -18.29 7.78
C ARG A 236 -10.65 -18.63 9.06
N HIS A 237 -10.00 -18.69 10.19
CA HIS A 237 -10.64 -18.99 11.47
C HIS A 237 -11.25 -17.76 12.16
N CYS A 238 -11.13 -16.58 11.58
CA CYS A 238 -11.78 -15.37 12.07
C CYS A 238 -13.31 -15.40 11.87
N ASP A 239 -14.04 -14.61 12.65
CA ASP A 239 -15.49 -14.48 12.51
C ASP A 239 -15.88 -13.86 11.17
N ASN A 240 -15.04 -12.98 10.63
CA ASN A 240 -15.19 -12.43 9.30
C ASN A 240 -13.82 -12.24 8.64
N ILE A 241 -13.82 -12.27 7.30
CA ILE A 241 -12.64 -12.00 6.46
C ILE A 241 -12.98 -10.83 5.55
N VAL A 242 -12.05 -9.93 5.44
CA VAL A 242 -12.14 -8.75 4.56
C VAL A 242 -10.93 -8.71 3.64
N ALA A 243 -11.17 -8.46 2.37
CA ALA A 243 -10.13 -8.15 1.39
C ALA A 243 -10.24 -6.69 0.99
N ILE A 244 -9.10 -6.00 0.87
CA ILE A 244 -9.10 -4.57 0.49
C ILE A 244 -9.40 -4.33 -0.99
N SER A 245 -9.45 -5.40 -1.80
CA SER A 245 -9.76 -5.31 -3.23
C SER A 245 -10.27 -6.65 -3.77
N ASP A 246 -10.89 -6.60 -4.96
CA ASP A 246 -11.28 -7.80 -5.70
C ASP A 246 -10.08 -8.68 -6.02
N ARG A 247 -8.92 -8.07 -6.29
CA ARG A 247 -7.67 -8.77 -6.54
C ARG A 247 -7.25 -9.61 -5.33
N VAL A 248 -7.17 -9.01 -4.15
CA VAL A 248 -6.82 -9.73 -2.91
C VAL A 248 -7.83 -10.84 -2.60
N LYS A 249 -9.12 -10.59 -2.84
CA LYS A 249 -10.16 -11.62 -2.70
C LYS A 249 -9.92 -12.80 -3.64
N GLN A 250 -9.61 -12.54 -4.91
CA GLN A 250 -9.31 -13.60 -5.89
C GLN A 250 -8.04 -14.37 -5.50
N GLU A 251 -7.01 -13.71 -5.01
CA GLU A 251 -5.77 -14.32 -4.55
C GLU A 251 -5.98 -15.19 -3.32
N LEU A 252 -6.79 -14.77 -2.35
CA LEU A 252 -7.17 -15.61 -1.21
C LEU A 252 -7.91 -16.86 -1.67
N CYS A 253 -8.89 -16.74 -2.58
CA CYS A 253 -9.60 -17.90 -3.14
C CYS A 253 -8.65 -18.83 -3.92
N PHE A 254 -7.67 -18.29 -4.62
CA PHE A 254 -6.64 -19.08 -5.30
C PHE A 254 -5.66 -19.75 -4.32
N LEU A 255 -5.43 -19.12 -3.15
CA LEU A 255 -4.49 -19.63 -2.15
C LEU A 255 -4.87 -21.03 -1.67
N GLU A 256 -6.15 -21.21 -1.25
CA GLU A 256 -6.67 -22.48 -0.75
C GLU A 256 -8.20 -22.59 -0.91
N PRO A 257 -8.76 -23.84 -1.05
CA PRO A 257 -10.19 -24.08 -1.23
C PRO A 257 -11.08 -23.52 -0.11
N HIS A 258 -10.55 -23.40 1.10
CA HIS A 258 -11.30 -22.93 2.27
C HIS A 258 -11.78 -21.48 2.10
N PHE A 259 -11.05 -20.66 1.39
CA PHE A 259 -11.42 -19.26 1.13
C PHE A 259 -12.59 -19.13 0.15
N GLU A 260 -12.79 -20.11 -0.74
CA GLU A 260 -13.99 -20.15 -1.59
C GLU A 260 -15.26 -20.53 -0.81
N ALA A 261 -15.11 -21.31 0.28
CA ALA A 261 -16.22 -21.80 1.09
C ALA A 261 -16.72 -20.78 2.13
N VAL A 262 -15.98 -19.69 2.35
CA VAL A 262 -16.33 -18.64 3.32
C VAL A 262 -16.69 -17.32 2.61
N ASN A 263 -17.50 -16.51 3.27
CA ASN A 263 -17.73 -15.16 2.77
C ASN A 263 -16.50 -14.30 3.01
N ILE A 264 -15.99 -13.66 1.95
CA ILE A 264 -14.94 -12.64 2.02
C ILE A 264 -15.58 -11.33 1.59
N ASP A 265 -15.66 -10.40 2.52
CA ASP A 265 -16.16 -9.06 2.26
C ASP A 265 -15.10 -8.21 1.56
N LEU A 266 -15.56 -7.21 0.82
CA LEU A 266 -14.67 -6.18 0.27
C LEU A 266 -14.72 -4.96 1.19
N ALA A 267 -13.56 -4.37 1.45
CA ALA A 267 -13.46 -3.07 2.12
C ALA A 267 -12.30 -2.27 1.54
N TYR A 268 -12.57 -1.63 0.43
CA TYR A 268 -11.60 -0.75 -0.21
C TYR A 268 -11.13 0.36 0.73
N SER A 269 -9.97 0.94 0.46
CA SER A 269 -9.52 2.14 1.15
C SER A 269 -10.16 3.39 0.54
N GLY A 270 -10.52 4.33 1.36
CA GLY A 270 -11.00 5.63 0.90
C GLY A 270 -9.85 6.48 0.33
N LEU A 271 -10.22 7.44 -0.51
CA LEU A 271 -9.33 8.46 -1.05
C LEU A 271 -9.46 9.75 -0.26
N SER A 272 -8.33 10.42 -0.04
CA SER A 272 -8.28 11.74 0.59
C SER A 272 -8.14 12.87 -0.44
N ALA A 273 -8.00 12.55 -1.72
CA ALA A 273 -7.87 13.53 -2.78
C ALA A 273 -9.20 14.25 -3.06
N HIS A 274 -9.13 15.56 -3.25
CA HIS A 274 -10.27 16.40 -3.59
C HIS A 274 -10.10 16.97 -4.99
N PRO A 275 -11.20 17.05 -5.80
CA PRO A 275 -11.17 17.68 -7.10
C PRO A 275 -10.69 19.13 -7.02
N ILE A 276 -9.80 19.50 -7.92
CA ILE A 276 -9.27 20.87 -8.04
C ILE A 276 -9.92 21.63 -9.19
N SER A 277 -9.77 22.95 -9.18
CA SER A 277 -10.18 23.80 -10.30
C SER A 277 -9.17 23.74 -11.46
N LEU A 278 -9.62 24.10 -12.67
CA LEU A 278 -8.75 24.24 -13.82
C LEU A 278 -7.60 25.23 -13.56
N ASN A 279 -7.87 26.34 -12.86
CA ASN A 279 -6.84 27.33 -12.52
C ASN A 279 -5.75 26.75 -11.59
N GLN A 280 -6.14 25.95 -10.60
CA GLN A 280 -5.16 25.26 -9.73
C GLN A 280 -4.30 24.29 -10.55
N LYS A 281 -4.92 23.45 -11.40
CA LYS A 281 -4.22 22.55 -12.31
C LYS A 281 -3.20 23.29 -13.17
N GLN A 282 -3.60 24.39 -13.80
CA GLN A 282 -2.73 25.20 -14.66
C GLN A 282 -1.59 25.85 -13.87
N THR A 283 -1.86 26.32 -12.63
CA THR A 283 -0.84 26.91 -11.77
C THR A 283 0.21 25.88 -11.38
N SER A 284 -0.20 24.70 -10.90
CA SER A 284 0.72 23.62 -10.56
C SER A 284 1.51 23.13 -11.77
N LYS A 285 0.86 22.96 -12.92
CA LYS A 285 1.55 22.61 -14.18
C LYS A 285 2.59 23.66 -14.58
N ALA A 286 2.26 24.95 -14.45
CA ALA A 286 3.20 26.04 -14.78
C ALA A 286 4.45 26.03 -13.89
N ARG A 287 4.31 25.69 -12.60
CA ARG A 287 5.44 25.51 -11.68
C ARG A 287 6.34 24.34 -12.11
N LEU A 288 5.76 23.18 -12.42
CA LEU A 288 6.51 22.02 -12.92
C LEU A 288 7.19 22.31 -14.24
N GLN A 289 6.51 23.00 -15.16
CA GLN A 289 7.11 23.44 -16.43
C GLN A 289 8.25 24.44 -16.22
N GLN A 290 8.15 25.33 -15.22
CA GLN A 290 9.23 26.25 -14.88
C GLN A 290 10.43 25.51 -14.31
N TYR A 291 10.20 24.51 -13.46
CA TYR A 291 11.27 23.64 -12.94
C TYR A 291 11.97 22.89 -14.09
N ALA A 292 11.20 22.27 -14.97
CA ALA A 292 11.74 21.62 -16.16
C ALA A 292 12.57 22.59 -17.03
N HIS A 293 12.09 23.83 -17.21
CA HIS A 293 12.84 24.86 -17.94
C HIS A 293 14.17 25.20 -17.25
N ASN A 294 14.18 25.35 -15.94
CA ASN A 294 15.39 25.63 -15.18
C ASN A 294 16.42 24.49 -15.27
N LEU A 295 15.95 23.25 -15.42
CA LEU A 295 16.80 22.06 -15.52
C LEU A 295 17.30 21.80 -16.95
N LEU A 296 16.42 21.90 -17.93
CA LEU A 296 16.64 21.42 -19.31
C LEU A 296 16.82 22.57 -20.35
N GLY A 297 16.51 23.81 -19.98
CA GLY A 297 16.59 24.97 -20.86
C GLY A 297 15.41 25.14 -21.83
N TYR A 298 14.38 24.30 -21.73
CA TYR A 298 13.14 24.39 -22.51
C TYR A 298 11.90 24.10 -21.66
N LYS A 299 10.75 24.62 -22.06
CA LYS A 299 9.47 24.41 -21.41
C LYS A 299 8.74 23.24 -22.10
N PRO A 300 8.52 22.09 -21.43
CA PRO A 300 7.81 20.97 -22.02
C PRO A 300 6.30 21.26 -22.14
N ASP A 301 5.65 20.69 -23.17
CA ASP A 301 4.18 20.75 -23.34
C ASP A 301 3.48 19.87 -22.32
N HIS A 302 4.08 18.71 -21.99
CA HIS A 302 3.49 17.70 -21.13
C HIS A 302 4.43 17.30 -19.98
N ILE A 303 3.81 17.09 -18.82
CA ILE A 303 4.45 16.65 -17.59
C ILE A 303 3.95 15.22 -17.26
N PHE A 304 4.88 14.31 -17.13
CA PHE A 304 4.66 12.95 -16.67
C PHE A 304 5.32 12.77 -15.30
N THR A 305 4.67 12.07 -14.40
CA THR A 305 5.21 11.92 -13.04
C THR A 305 5.08 10.48 -12.55
N ARG A 306 5.95 10.12 -11.61
CA ARG A 306 5.83 8.95 -10.76
C ARG A 306 6.50 9.22 -9.42
N PHE A 307 5.84 8.84 -8.34
CA PHE A 307 6.36 8.86 -6.99
C PHE A 307 6.36 7.44 -6.44
N THR A 308 7.55 6.84 -6.20
CA THR A 308 7.64 5.43 -5.87
C THR A 308 9.03 5.03 -5.36
N SER A 309 9.13 3.84 -4.76
CA SER A 309 10.43 3.20 -4.45
C SER A 309 11.09 2.64 -5.71
N MET A 310 12.41 2.40 -5.66
CA MET A 310 13.18 1.87 -6.80
C MET A 310 13.20 0.33 -6.83
N THR A 311 12.25 -0.33 -6.19
CA THR A 311 12.20 -1.79 -6.17
C THR A 311 11.78 -2.39 -7.52
N ALA A 312 12.18 -3.63 -7.78
CA ALA A 312 11.79 -4.34 -9.00
C ALA A 312 10.25 -4.52 -9.11
N GLY A 313 9.56 -4.56 -7.96
CA GLY A 313 8.09 -4.64 -7.89
C GLY A 313 7.38 -3.50 -8.59
N GLU A 314 8.01 -2.33 -8.65
CA GLU A 314 7.46 -1.13 -9.28
C GLU A 314 7.54 -1.12 -10.81
N ALA A 315 8.30 -2.02 -11.41
CA ALA A 315 8.40 -2.20 -12.87
C ALA A 315 8.66 -0.91 -13.67
N LEU A 316 9.53 -0.04 -13.18
CA LEU A 316 9.83 1.27 -13.78
C LEU A 316 10.29 1.19 -15.23
N TRP A 317 10.82 0.06 -15.67
CA TRP A 317 11.17 -0.18 -17.08
C TRP A 317 9.94 -0.10 -18.01
N ARG A 318 8.72 -0.37 -17.52
CA ARG A 318 7.47 -0.26 -18.30
C ARG A 318 7.17 1.19 -18.65
N ASP A 319 7.42 2.11 -17.72
CA ASP A 319 7.24 3.54 -17.95
C ASP A 319 8.16 4.01 -19.08
N LEU A 320 9.44 3.66 -19.01
CA LEU A 320 10.40 4.01 -20.06
C LEU A 320 10.06 3.38 -21.41
N ARG A 321 9.51 2.15 -21.45
CA ARG A 321 9.04 1.53 -22.69
C ARG A 321 7.86 2.31 -23.30
N VAL A 322 6.88 2.68 -22.49
CA VAL A 322 5.75 3.51 -22.96
C VAL A 322 6.24 4.85 -23.46
N LEU A 323 7.12 5.51 -22.71
CA LEU A 323 7.71 6.80 -23.10
C LEU A 323 8.54 6.70 -24.37
N TYR A 324 9.25 5.59 -24.61
CA TYR A 324 9.99 5.36 -25.85
C TYR A 324 9.07 5.30 -27.08
N HIS A 325 7.91 4.63 -26.97
CA HIS A 325 6.91 4.64 -28.02
C HIS A 325 6.26 6.01 -28.17
N LEU A 326 6.00 6.72 -27.07
CA LEU A 326 5.38 8.04 -27.08
C LEU A 326 6.31 9.09 -27.70
N GLU A 327 7.63 9.00 -27.53
CA GLU A 327 8.64 9.85 -28.17
C GLU A 327 8.44 9.93 -29.68
N GLN A 328 8.15 8.79 -30.35
CA GLN A 328 7.94 8.74 -31.80
C GLN A 328 6.70 9.55 -32.24
N HIS A 329 5.67 9.60 -31.40
CA HIS A 329 4.50 10.43 -31.63
C HIS A 329 4.81 11.90 -31.39
N PHE A 330 5.50 12.23 -30.30
CA PHE A 330 5.88 13.60 -29.95
C PHE A 330 6.84 14.24 -30.98
N GLN A 331 7.77 13.44 -31.48
CA GLN A 331 8.68 13.91 -32.54
C GLN A 331 7.92 14.31 -33.81
N ARG A 332 6.89 13.52 -34.20
CA ARG A 332 6.07 13.86 -35.38
C ARG A 332 5.19 15.08 -35.17
N ASP A 333 4.70 15.27 -33.95
CA ASP A 333 3.79 16.35 -33.60
C ASP A 333 4.53 17.62 -33.17
N GLY A 334 5.86 17.59 -33.03
CA GLY A 334 6.68 18.70 -32.56
C GLY A 334 6.44 19.07 -31.09
N ARG A 335 6.00 18.11 -30.27
CA ARG A 335 5.72 18.30 -28.84
C ARG A 335 6.91 17.89 -27.98
N GLY A 336 7.00 18.48 -26.77
CA GLY A 336 8.00 18.14 -25.76
C GLY A 336 7.38 17.62 -24.47
N GLY A 337 8.08 16.71 -23.79
CA GLY A 337 7.67 16.15 -22.50
C GLY A 337 8.81 16.05 -21.52
N VAL A 338 8.48 15.99 -20.23
CA VAL A 338 9.40 15.60 -19.17
C VAL A 338 8.74 14.55 -18.28
N TYR A 339 9.51 13.56 -17.88
CA TYR A 339 9.13 12.56 -16.89
C TYR A 339 9.92 12.79 -15.62
N PHE A 340 9.24 13.23 -14.57
CA PHE A 340 9.79 13.35 -13.22
C PHE A 340 9.53 12.06 -12.45
N LEU A 341 10.59 11.35 -12.10
CA LEU A 341 10.58 10.19 -11.24
C LEU A 341 11.13 10.59 -9.87
N LEU A 342 10.25 10.68 -8.88
CA LEU A 342 10.61 10.96 -7.49
C LEU A 342 10.77 9.64 -6.73
N SER A 343 11.99 9.39 -6.24
CA SER A 343 12.31 8.22 -5.42
C SER A 343 11.83 8.41 -3.98
N THR A 344 11.21 7.36 -3.42
CA THR A 344 10.84 7.32 -1.99
C THR A 344 11.90 6.64 -1.14
N ASP A 345 13.01 6.18 -1.74
CA ASP A 345 14.11 5.60 -0.99
C ASP A 345 14.75 6.70 -0.12
N SER A 346 15.28 6.33 1.04
CA SER A 346 15.86 7.30 1.95
C SER A 346 16.98 8.07 1.24
N SER A 347 16.85 9.40 1.19
CA SER A 347 17.89 10.26 0.64
C SER A 347 19.21 10.04 1.39
N LEU A 348 20.28 9.83 0.64
CA LEU A 348 21.63 9.70 1.18
C LEU A 348 22.27 11.06 1.50
N CYS A 349 21.60 12.16 1.14
CA CYS A 349 22.13 13.52 1.22
C CYS A 349 21.12 14.48 1.87
N ASP A 350 21.63 15.52 2.50
CA ASP A 350 20.83 16.62 3.01
C ASP A 350 20.73 17.78 2.00
N GLY A 351 19.99 18.85 2.32
CA GLY A 351 19.81 19.98 1.43
C GLY A 351 21.11 20.76 1.12
N GLN A 352 22.14 20.66 1.96
CA GLN A 352 23.45 21.29 1.71
C GLN A 352 24.24 20.47 0.68
N ASP A 353 24.14 19.14 0.75
CA ASP A 353 24.75 18.25 -0.24
C ASP A 353 24.14 18.48 -1.62
N VAL A 354 22.82 18.64 -1.73
CA VAL A 354 22.12 18.91 -2.98
C VAL A 354 22.63 20.18 -3.66
N GLN A 355 22.84 21.26 -2.91
CA GLN A 355 23.42 22.49 -3.48
C GLN A 355 24.84 22.28 -4.01
N HIS A 356 25.65 21.49 -3.32
CA HIS A 356 26.96 21.09 -3.79
C HIS A 356 26.87 20.28 -5.09
N TYR A 357 25.94 19.33 -5.16
CA TYR A 357 25.73 18.47 -6.33
C TYR A 357 25.24 19.26 -7.55
N GLU A 358 24.31 20.22 -7.35
CA GLU A 358 23.91 21.14 -8.45
C GLU A 358 25.10 21.84 -9.08
N GLN A 359 26.04 22.34 -8.27
CA GLN A 359 27.20 23.08 -8.75
C GLN A 359 28.26 22.18 -9.38
N SER A 360 28.42 20.96 -8.86
CA SER A 360 29.50 20.06 -9.23
C SER A 360 29.21 19.23 -10.47
N TRP A 361 27.95 18.74 -10.66
CA TRP A 361 27.60 17.86 -11.79
C TRP A 361 26.18 18.00 -12.33
N ASN A 362 25.52 19.12 -12.07
CA ASN A 362 24.22 19.42 -12.62
C ASN A 362 23.07 18.52 -12.10
N TRP A 363 23.11 18.10 -10.81
CA TRP A 363 22.01 17.39 -10.15
C TRP A 363 20.69 18.17 -10.28
N PRO A 364 19.50 17.54 -10.51
CA PRO A 364 19.21 16.12 -10.70
C PRO A 364 19.24 15.67 -12.18
N VAL A 365 19.73 16.49 -13.10
CA VAL A 365 19.84 16.13 -14.53
C VAL A 365 20.92 15.09 -14.74
N ALA A 366 21.95 15.11 -13.91
CA ALA A 366 23.01 14.11 -13.85
C ALA A 366 23.24 13.68 -12.40
N HIS A 367 23.59 12.40 -12.22
CA HIS A 367 23.95 11.77 -10.95
C HIS A 367 25.32 11.12 -11.05
N ARG A 368 25.94 10.85 -9.92
CA ARG A 368 27.22 10.14 -9.81
C ARG A 368 27.10 8.94 -8.90
N GLU A 369 27.59 7.79 -9.38
CA GLU A 369 27.62 6.55 -8.61
C GLU A 369 28.76 6.54 -7.58
N GLU A 370 29.93 7.12 -7.91
CA GLU A 370 31.14 7.02 -7.10
C GLU A 370 31.17 7.98 -5.90
N ASP A 371 30.42 9.06 -5.90
CA ASP A 371 30.40 10.09 -4.84
C ASP A 371 29.07 10.11 -4.05
N GLY A 372 28.25 9.09 -4.21
CA GLY A 372 27.26 8.71 -3.22
C GLY A 372 25.95 9.48 -3.19
N ASP A 373 25.47 10.08 -4.30
CA ASP A 373 24.14 10.69 -4.33
C ASP A 373 23.03 9.68 -4.72
N LEU A 374 23.38 8.46 -5.13
CA LEU A 374 22.44 7.40 -5.48
C LEU A 374 22.57 6.20 -4.54
N SER A 375 21.45 5.62 -4.12
CA SER A 375 21.41 4.29 -3.53
C SER A 375 21.74 3.23 -4.59
N GLU A 376 22.04 2.00 -4.16
CA GLU A 376 22.36 0.89 -5.08
C GLU A 376 21.22 0.63 -6.09
N LEU A 377 19.96 0.71 -5.65
CA LEU A 377 18.80 0.51 -6.52
C LEU A 377 18.60 1.69 -7.48
N GLU A 378 18.79 2.91 -7.01
CA GLU A 378 18.71 4.11 -7.84
C GLU A 378 19.79 4.11 -8.91
N ALA A 379 21.03 3.79 -8.58
CA ALA A 379 22.15 3.68 -9.52
C ALA A 379 21.87 2.66 -10.62
N ALA A 380 21.36 1.47 -10.24
CA ALA A 380 20.99 0.45 -11.20
C ALA A 380 19.93 0.92 -12.20
N PHE A 381 18.92 1.66 -11.74
CA PHE A 381 17.87 2.17 -12.63
C PHE A 381 18.31 3.43 -13.41
N TYR A 382 19.15 4.26 -12.82
CA TYR A 382 19.64 5.49 -13.47
C TYR A 382 20.36 5.21 -14.80
N THR A 383 21.02 4.06 -14.92
CA THR A 383 21.62 3.62 -16.21
C THR A 383 20.58 3.55 -17.33
N TYR A 384 19.38 3.06 -17.06
CA TYR A 384 18.28 3.04 -18.05
C TYR A 384 17.76 4.43 -18.38
N ILE A 385 17.71 5.34 -17.40
CA ILE A 385 17.36 6.76 -17.63
C ILE A 385 18.40 7.42 -18.54
N GLN A 386 19.68 7.20 -18.32
CA GLN A 386 20.76 7.73 -19.16
C GLN A 386 20.63 7.23 -20.60
N GLU A 387 20.42 5.92 -20.79
CA GLU A 387 20.21 5.35 -22.13
C GLU A 387 18.95 5.92 -22.81
N PHE A 388 17.86 6.07 -22.07
CA PHE A 388 16.64 6.67 -22.56
C PHE A 388 16.90 8.12 -23.03
N ASN A 389 17.50 8.93 -22.19
CA ASN A 389 17.81 10.34 -22.50
C ASN A 389 18.78 10.52 -23.65
N ALA A 390 19.72 9.59 -23.84
CA ALA A 390 20.66 9.63 -24.97
C ALA A 390 19.97 9.35 -26.33
N ARG A 391 18.94 8.52 -26.32
CA ARG A 391 18.22 8.11 -27.54
C ARG A 391 17.05 9.02 -27.93
N ASN A 392 16.44 9.68 -26.94
CA ASN A 392 15.22 10.47 -27.10
C ASN A 392 15.52 11.97 -27.03
N ARG A 393 14.81 12.78 -27.82
CA ARG A 393 15.03 14.23 -27.92
C ARG A 393 13.88 15.05 -27.36
N ASN A 394 12.65 14.58 -27.58
CA ASN A 394 11.44 15.30 -27.24
C ASN A 394 10.97 15.02 -25.82
N ILE A 395 11.24 13.81 -25.30
CA ILE A 395 10.92 13.44 -23.92
C ILE A 395 12.22 13.20 -23.17
N LYS A 396 12.36 13.80 -21.97
CA LYS A 396 13.47 13.59 -21.05
C LYS A 396 12.97 13.03 -19.73
N ALA A 397 13.70 12.08 -19.16
CA ALA A 397 13.45 11.52 -17.84
C ALA A 397 14.45 12.11 -16.84
N ILE A 398 13.96 12.52 -15.68
CA ILE A 398 14.74 13.08 -14.58
C ILE A 398 14.43 12.30 -13.32
N LEU A 399 15.44 11.71 -12.70
CA LEU A 399 15.36 11.09 -11.39
C LEU A 399 15.62 12.14 -10.33
N ILE A 400 14.73 12.23 -9.35
CA ILE A 400 14.90 13.07 -8.16
C ILE A 400 14.89 12.14 -6.95
N ASN A 401 16.04 12.00 -6.34
CA ASN A 401 16.27 11.07 -5.23
C ASN A 401 16.26 11.78 -3.87
N HIS A 402 15.26 12.61 -3.66
CA HIS A 402 15.02 13.31 -2.41
C HIS A 402 13.54 13.24 -2.02
N LEU A 403 13.24 12.88 -0.77
CA LEU A 403 11.87 12.65 -0.29
C LEU A 403 11.02 13.92 -0.26
N ASP A 404 11.63 15.05 0.11
CA ASP A 404 10.94 16.31 0.18
C ASP A 404 10.92 16.96 -1.22
N TRP A 405 9.77 17.47 -1.62
CA TRP A 405 9.57 18.13 -2.91
C TRP A 405 9.43 19.64 -2.71
N ASP A 406 10.52 20.29 -2.33
CA ASP A 406 10.58 21.74 -2.11
C ASP A 406 11.93 22.33 -2.53
N SER A 407 12.00 23.66 -2.58
CA SER A 407 13.22 24.38 -3.02
C SER A 407 14.37 24.34 -2.00
N GLN A 408 14.15 23.90 -0.78
CA GLN A 408 15.21 23.80 0.23
C GLN A 408 15.97 22.48 0.07
N THR A 409 15.25 21.43 -0.27
CA THR A 409 15.74 20.05 -0.35
C THR A 409 16.04 19.61 -1.79
N CYS A 410 15.26 20.09 -2.79
CA CYS A 410 15.42 19.74 -4.20
C CYS A 410 16.25 20.77 -5.02
N GLY A 411 17.01 21.62 -4.34
CA GLY A 411 18.00 22.51 -4.95
C GLY A 411 17.45 23.85 -5.43
N THR A 412 18.39 24.72 -5.82
CA THR A 412 18.10 26.15 -6.11
C THR A 412 17.34 26.37 -7.41
N ARG A 413 17.27 25.36 -8.28
CA ARG A 413 16.56 25.44 -9.57
C ARG A 413 15.05 25.19 -9.43
N MET A 414 14.62 24.62 -8.32
CA MET A 414 13.19 24.44 -8.04
C MET A 414 12.55 25.80 -7.73
N PRO A 415 11.37 26.13 -8.30
CA PRO A 415 10.63 27.33 -7.93
C PRO A 415 10.39 27.41 -6.42
N GLY A 416 10.57 28.59 -5.82
CA GLY A 416 10.47 28.78 -4.37
C GLY A 416 9.06 28.62 -3.79
N ASP A 417 8.04 28.60 -4.63
CA ASP A 417 6.63 28.38 -4.30
C ASP A 417 6.14 26.97 -4.71
N MET A 418 7.06 26.04 -5.03
CA MET A 418 6.74 24.64 -5.32
C MET A 418 6.29 23.95 -4.03
N GLU A 419 5.23 23.15 -4.14
CA GLU A 419 4.72 22.31 -3.09
C GLU A 419 4.64 20.85 -3.56
N PHE A 420 4.67 19.89 -2.64
CA PHE A 420 4.54 18.45 -2.99
C PHE A 420 3.26 18.16 -3.79
N ALA A 421 2.17 18.84 -3.46
CA ALA A 421 0.90 18.72 -4.17
C ALA A 421 1.01 19.08 -5.67
N ASP A 422 1.92 19.98 -6.05
CA ASP A 422 2.10 20.38 -7.45
C ASP A 422 2.56 19.20 -8.33
N LEU A 423 3.30 18.24 -7.75
CA LEU A 423 3.76 17.04 -8.47
C LEU A 423 2.58 16.26 -9.05
N HIS A 424 1.52 16.07 -8.26
CA HIS A 424 0.30 15.36 -8.66
C HIS A 424 -0.66 16.28 -9.41
N GLN A 425 -0.92 17.47 -8.87
CA GLN A 425 -1.90 18.41 -9.44
C GLN A 425 -1.47 18.93 -10.81
N GLY A 426 -0.17 19.14 -11.04
CA GLY A 426 0.37 19.63 -12.30
C GLY A 426 0.62 18.55 -13.35
N SER A 427 0.62 17.29 -12.99
CA SER A 427 0.90 16.16 -13.89
C SER A 427 -0.21 15.97 -14.94
N ASP A 428 0.16 15.78 -16.20
CA ASP A 428 -0.77 15.40 -17.26
C ASP A 428 -1.02 13.89 -17.26
N LEU A 429 -0.06 13.09 -16.78
CA LEU A 429 -0.14 11.65 -16.69
C LEU A 429 0.76 11.12 -15.58
N GLU A 430 0.24 10.23 -14.76
CA GLU A 430 1.00 9.46 -13.78
C GLU A 430 1.08 8.00 -14.17
N PHE A 431 2.29 7.43 -14.03
CA PHE A 431 2.51 6.02 -14.24
C PHE A 431 2.39 5.23 -12.93
N ASN A 432 1.71 4.10 -13.00
CA ASN A 432 1.47 3.20 -11.87
C ASN A 432 1.42 1.75 -12.38
N GLN A 433 2.52 1.29 -13.01
CA GLN A 433 2.57 0.02 -13.75
C GLN A 433 3.29 -1.10 -12.99
N SER A 434 3.19 -1.12 -11.65
CA SER A 434 3.79 -2.15 -10.79
C SER A 434 3.40 -3.56 -11.21
N ILE A 435 4.30 -4.54 -11.00
CA ILE A 435 4.00 -5.95 -11.27
C ILE A 435 3.06 -6.56 -10.22
N TYR A 436 3.01 -5.95 -9.04
CA TYR A 436 2.10 -6.35 -7.97
C TYR A 436 1.65 -5.13 -7.18
N GLU A 437 0.37 -4.82 -7.26
CA GLU A 437 -0.26 -3.76 -6.48
C GLU A 437 -1.65 -4.23 -6.02
N PRO A 438 -1.77 -4.66 -4.76
CA PRO A 438 -2.99 -5.30 -4.26
C PRO A 438 -4.17 -4.33 -4.13
N LEU A 439 -3.93 -3.04 -4.00
CA LEU A 439 -4.98 -2.02 -3.88
C LEU A 439 -4.83 -0.90 -4.92
N GLY A 440 -3.76 -0.12 -4.85
CA GLY A 440 -3.42 0.92 -5.81
C GLY A 440 -4.33 2.15 -5.80
N VAL A 441 -5.01 2.46 -4.69
CA VAL A 441 -5.91 3.63 -4.64
C VAL A 441 -5.17 4.96 -4.80
N ALA A 442 -3.91 5.06 -4.39
CA ALA A 442 -3.11 6.27 -4.58
C ALA A 442 -3.02 6.66 -6.07
N SER A 443 -2.99 5.66 -6.97
CA SER A 443 -2.99 5.88 -8.42
C SER A 443 -4.28 6.52 -8.95
N LEU A 444 -5.34 6.50 -8.17
CA LEU A 444 -6.63 7.10 -8.51
C LEU A 444 -6.72 8.56 -8.07
N GLU A 445 -5.84 9.02 -7.19
CA GLU A 445 -5.82 10.43 -6.76
C GLU A 445 -5.57 11.38 -7.92
N THR A 446 -4.77 10.98 -8.90
CA THR A 446 -4.53 11.70 -10.16
C THR A 446 -5.83 12.07 -10.89
N LEU A 447 -6.87 11.26 -10.76
CA LEU A 447 -8.17 11.52 -11.38
C LEU A 447 -8.82 12.78 -10.81
N ALA A 448 -8.64 13.04 -9.50
CA ALA A 448 -9.13 14.27 -8.86
C ALA A 448 -8.50 15.53 -9.47
N PHE A 449 -7.33 15.38 -10.05
CA PHE A 449 -6.52 16.46 -10.59
C PHE A 449 -6.58 16.58 -12.12
N GLY A 450 -7.47 15.81 -12.77
CA GLY A 450 -7.66 15.84 -14.22
C GLY A 450 -6.43 15.35 -15.01
N GLY A 451 -5.58 14.55 -14.40
CA GLY A 451 -4.50 13.82 -15.06
C GLY A 451 -4.99 12.47 -15.59
N LEU A 452 -4.18 11.84 -16.45
CA LEU A 452 -4.34 10.44 -16.84
C LEU A 452 -3.57 9.57 -15.85
N SER A 453 -4.11 8.40 -15.51
CA SER A 453 -3.42 7.37 -14.73
C SER A 453 -3.22 6.12 -15.58
N VAL A 454 -1.98 5.66 -15.73
CA VAL A 454 -1.66 4.38 -16.39
C VAL A 454 -1.42 3.33 -15.30
N ILE A 455 -2.25 2.32 -15.25
CA ILE A 455 -2.18 1.24 -14.24
C ILE A 455 -2.02 -0.13 -14.91
N SER A 456 -1.40 -1.09 -14.21
CA SER A 456 -1.33 -2.48 -14.70
C SER A 456 -2.69 -3.17 -14.65
N GLY A 457 -2.89 -4.19 -15.50
CA GLY A 457 -4.12 -5.00 -15.54
C GLY A 457 -4.39 -5.76 -14.23
N GLY A 458 -3.35 -6.13 -13.49
CA GLY A 458 -3.43 -6.79 -12.20
C GLY A 458 -3.64 -5.86 -10.98
N PHE A 459 -3.87 -4.57 -11.18
CA PHE A 459 -4.09 -3.61 -10.10
C PHE A 459 -5.37 -3.90 -9.32
N GLY A 460 -5.28 -3.83 -7.99
CA GLY A 460 -6.41 -4.14 -7.10
C GLY A 460 -7.62 -3.24 -7.28
N CYS A 461 -7.43 -1.98 -7.66
CA CYS A 461 -8.51 -1.04 -7.91
C CYS A 461 -9.31 -1.28 -9.21
N ASN A 462 -8.89 -2.20 -10.08
CA ASN A 462 -9.62 -2.48 -11.33
C ASN A 462 -11.08 -2.92 -11.08
N GLY A 463 -11.35 -3.69 -10.02
CA GLY A 463 -12.71 -4.09 -9.64
C GLY A 463 -13.62 -2.92 -9.23
N LEU A 464 -13.04 -1.81 -8.78
CA LEU A 464 -13.80 -0.60 -8.45
C LEU A 464 -14.50 0.00 -9.68
N PHE A 465 -13.83 0.01 -10.83
CA PHE A 465 -14.42 0.56 -12.05
C PHE A 465 -15.67 -0.20 -12.46
N GLU A 466 -15.65 -1.53 -12.32
CA GLU A 466 -16.81 -2.38 -12.62
C GLU A 466 -17.97 -2.15 -11.63
N SER A 467 -17.63 -1.84 -10.37
CA SER A 467 -18.62 -1.62 -9.29
C SER A 467 -19.32 -0.27 -9.37
N TYR A 468 -18.63 0.77 -9.85
CA TYR A 468 -19.13 2.16 -9.83
C TYR A 468 -19.55 2.72 -11.19
N SER A 469 -19.08 2.14 -12.30
CA SER A 469 -19.37 2.62 -13.63
C SER A 469 -19.49 1.46 -14.61
N SER A 470 -20.36 1.61 -15.62
CA SER A 470 -20.44 0.66 -16.74
C SER A 470 -19.21 0.72 -17.66
N ALA A 471 -18.30 1.66 -17.44
CA ALA A 471 -17.06 1.84 -18.20
C ALA A 471 -15.95 2.44 -17.32
N VAL A 472 -14.71 2.06 -17.61
CA VAL A 472 -13.50 2.67 -17.02
C VAL A 472 -13.48 4.17 -17.38
N PRO A 473 -13.24 5.09 -16.44
CA PRO A 473 -13.15 6.52 -16.75
C PRO A 473 -12.07 6.80 -17.81
N ASP A 474 -12.29 7.82 -18.63
CA ASP A 474 -11.33 8.20 -19.68
C ASP A 474 -9.96 8.60 -19.14
N ASN A 475 -9.90 9.01 -17.87
CA ASN A 475 -8.65 9.30 -17.15
C ASN A 475 -7.80 8.06 -16.88
N VAL A 476 -8.37 6.84 -16.95
CA VAL A 476 -7.66 5.60 -16.62
C VAL A 476 -7.27 4.85 -17.90
N ILE A 477 -6.01 4.45 -17.97
CA ILE A 477 -5.47 3.61 -19.05
C ILE A 477 -4.96 2.32 -18.41
N VAL A 478 -5.63 1.21 -18.70
CA VAL A 478 -5.24 -0.10 -18.19
C VAL A 478 -4.23 -0.75 -19.14
N ALA A 479 -3.02 -0.97 -18.65
CA ALA A 479 -1.95 -1.70 -19.35
C ALA A 479 -2.02 -3.19 -18.96
N ASP A 480 -2.73 -3.98 -19.75
CA ASP A 480 -2.89 -5.41 -19.49
C ASP A 480 -1.70 -6.23 -20.00
N TYR A 481 -0.74 -6.45 -19.10
CA TYR A 481 0.47 -7.23 -19.35
C TYR A 481 0.26 -8.76 -19.25
N ALA A 482 -0.92 -9.21 -18.84
CA ALA A 482 -1.27 -10.63 -18.78
C ALA A 482 -1.88 -11.18 -20.09
N GLN A 483 -2.05 -10.34 -21.14
CA GLN A 483 -2.70 -10.76 -22.40
C GLN A 483 -1.86 -11.75 -23.20
N ILE A 484 -2.06 -13.04 -22.93
CA ILE A 484 -1.66 -14.14 -23.83
C ILE A 484 -2.92 -14.75 -24.47
N ASN A 485 -2.74 -15.44 -25.62
CA ASN A 485 -3.80 -16.26 -26.21
C ASN A 485 -4.00 -17.54 -25.36
N SER A 486 -4.65 -17.40 -24.21
CA SER A 486 -4.77 -18.43 -23.17
C SER A 486 -5.34 -19.76 -23.67
N HIS A 487 -6.13 -19.76 -24.78
CA HIS A 487 -6.66 -20.99 -25.38
C HIS A 487 -5.61 -21.89 -26.04
N GLN A 488 -4.37 -21.41 -26.21
CA GLN A 488 -3.27 -22.14 -26.84
C GLN A 488 -2.22 -22.62 -25.86
N PHE A 489 -2.28 -22.21 -24.58
CA PHE A 489 -1.28 -22.49 -23.57
C PHE A 489 -1.82 -23.47 -22.53
N ASN A 490 -1.08 -24.55 -22.29
CA ASN A 490 -1.30 -25.43 -21.16
C ASN A 490 -0.59 -24.89 -19.91
N ARG A 491 -0.74 -25.59 -18.78
CA ARG A 491 -0.11 -25.21 -17.51
C ARG A 491 1.39 -25.03 -17.61
N GLU A 492 2.07 -25.98 -18.23
CA GLU A 492 3.52 -25.99 -18.37
C GLU A 492 4.02 -24.82 -19.22
N ASP A 493 3.29 -24.48 -20.28
CA ASP A 493 3.62 -23.34 -21.15
C ASP A 493 3.50 -22.01 -20.40
N ILE A 494 2.45 -21.86 -19.58
CA ILE A 494 2.25 -20.64 -18.77
C ILE A 494 3.37 -20.50 -17.73
N LEU A 495 3.67 -21.55 -16.98
CA LEU A 495 4.73 -21.54 -15.97
C LEU A 495 6.13 -21.42 -16.58
N ALA A 496 6.30 -21.70 -17.86
CA ALA A 496 7.53 -21.54 -18.61
C ALA A 496 7.75 -20.10 -19.13
N ILE A 497 6.78 -19.18 -18.96
CA ILE A 497 6.96 -17.77 -19.33
C ILE A 497 8.09 -17.17 -18.51
N LYS A 498 9.20 -16.85 -19.19
CA LYS A 498 10.38 -16.21 -18.64
C LYS A 498 10.45 -14.74 -19.09
N GLN A 499 11.52 -14.08 -18.69
CA GLN A 499 11.76 -12.67 -19.03
C GLN A 499 11.58 -12.37 -20.53
N SER A 500 12.12 -13.20 -21.42
CA SER A 500 12.01 -12.95 -22.88
C SER A 500 10.57 -13.01 -23.41
N GLY A 501 9.74 -13.91 -22.88
CA GLY A 501 8.33 -13.98 -23.24
C GLY A 501 7.54 -12.79 -22.68
N ARG A 502 7.80 -12.43 -21.43
CA ARG A 502 7.26 -11.23 -20.79
C ARG A 502 7.63 -9.97 -21.58
N ASP A 503 8.92 -9.78 -21.90
CA ASP A 503 9.41 -8.58 -22.61
C ASP A 503 8.71 -8.37 -23.96
N GLN A 504 8.40 -9.45 -24.71
CA GLN A 504 7.65 -9.36 -25.97
C GLN A 504 6.21 -8.88 -25.76
N ILE A 505 5.57 -9.32 -24.67
CA ILE A 505 4.21 -8.89 -24.32
C ILE A 505 4.22 -7.44 -23.87
N GLU A 506 5.14 -7.09 -22.98
CA GLU A 506 5.30 -5.73 -22.48
C GLU A 506 5.58 -4.73 -23.60
N GLU A 507 6.43 -5.06 -24.57
CA GLU A 507 6.72 -4.21 -25.72
C GLU A 507 5.46 -3.90 -26.54
N ARG A 508 4.66 -4.94 -26.83
CA ARG A 508 3.40 -4.79 -27.55
C ARG A 508 2.37 -3.99 -26.79
N VAL A 509 2.24 -4.21 -25.47
CA VAL A 509 1.28 -3.51 -24.62
C VAL A 509 1.71 -2.06 -24.46
N SER A 510 2.99 -1.77 -24.20
CA SER A 510 3.53 -0.42 -24.08
C SER A 510 3.28 0.42 -25.35
N GLY A 511 3.43 -0.17 -26.53
CA GLY A 511 3.09 0.48 -27.79
C GLY A 511 1.61 0.86 -27.89
N ARG A 512 0.69 -0.02 -27.45
CA ARG A 512 -0.74 0.31 -27.41
C ARG A 512 -1.07 1.38 -26.39
N VAL A 513 -0.47 1.30 -25.19
CA VAL A 513 -0.63 2.31 -24.14
C VAL A 513 -0.18 3.69 -24.63
N ALA A 514 0.96 3.77 -25.29
CA ALA A 514 1.45 5.03 -25.89
C ALA A 514 0.47 5.62 -26.92
N GLN A 515 -0.17 4.77 -27.75
CA GLN A 515 -1.19 5.23 -28.69
C GLN A 515 -2.44 5.78 -27.97
N ILE A 516 -2.89 5.12 -26.89
CA ILE A 516 -4.03 5.60 -26.08
C ILE A 516 -3.66 6.93 -25.40
N ILE A 517 -2.47 7.04 -24.84
CA ILE A 517 -1.97 8.30 -24.24
C ILE A 517 -2.02 9.43 -25.28
N GLN A 518 -1.48 9.20 -26.48
CA GLN A 518 -1.50 10.21 -27.54
C GLN A 518 -2.91 10.70 -27.87
N GLN A 519 -3.90 9.81 -27.84
CA GLN A 519 -5.29 10.13 -28.13
C GLN A 519 -6.01 10.87 -27.00
N ARG A 520 -5.67 10.53 -25.73
CA ARG A 520 -6.39 11.01 -24.53
C ARG A 520 -5.70 12.17 -23.82
N ILE A 521 -4.38 12.36 -24.03
CA ILE A 521 -3.66 13.44 -23.35
C ILE A 521 -4.23 14.80 -23.78
N PRO A 522 -4.66 15.66 -22.82
CA PRO A 522 -5.39 16.87 -23.15
C PRO A 522 -4.54 17.86 -23.93
N GLN A 523 -5.15 18.48 -24.96
CA GLN A 523 -4.53 19.45 -25.84
C GLN A 523 -5.01 20.89 -25.57
N ASN A 524 -6.08 21.05 -24.82
CA ASN A 524 -6.70 22.34 -24.50
C ASN A 524 -7.45 22.30 -23.16
N ASP A 525 -7.86 23.45 -22.69
CA ASP A 525 -8.54 23.65 -21.41
C ASP A 525 -9.88 22.92 -21.31
N GLU A 526 -10.63 22.80 -22.41
CA GLU A 526 -11.91 22.10 -22.44
C GLU A 526 -11.74 20.59 -22.15
N GLN A 527 -10.70 19.99 -22.71
CA GLN A 527 -10.37 18.59 -22.44
C GLN A 527 -9.89 18.39 -21.00
N ILE A 528 -9.06 19.30 -20.47
CA ILE A 528 -8.65 19.27 -19.06
C ILE A 528 -9.87 19.37 -18.16
N GLN A 529 -10.79 20.30 -18.44
CA GLN A 529 -12.01 20.48 -17.66
C GLN A 529 -12.90 19.23 -17.69
N SER A 530 -13.00 18.55 -18.84
CA SER A 530 -13.72 17.28 -18.96
C SER A 530 -13.12 16.19 -18.10
N LEU A 531 -11.78 16.04 -18.09
CA LEU A 531 -11.09 15.06 -17.25
C LEU A 531 -11.27 15.38 -15.75
N LEU A 532 -11.18 16.66 -15.36
CA LEU A 532 -11.44 17.11 -13.97
C LEU A 532 -12.85 16.75 -13.52
N GLN A 533 -13.85 16.94 -14.39
CA GLN A 533 -15.22 16.60 -14.07
C GLN A 533 -15.42 15.08 -13.91
N GLN A 534 -14.99 14.29 -14.90
CA GLN A 534 -15.16 12.83 -14.87
C GLN A 534 -14.42 12.20 -13.69
N GLY A 535 -13.15 12.58 -13.50
CA GLY A 535 -12.35 12.10 -12.38
C GLY A 535 -12.97 12.50 -11.03
N GLY A 536 -13.43 13.76 -10.90
CA GLY A 536 -14.07 14.23 -9.68
C GLY A 536 -15.39 13.52 -9.36
N GLU A 537 -16.17 13.11 -10.36
CA GLU A 537 -17.37 12.30 -10.16
C GLU A 537 -17.05 10.90 -9.61
N PHE A 538 -15.99 10.29 -10.11
CA PHE A 538 -15.53 8.99 -9.63
C PHE A 538 -14.97 9.09 -8.20
N ILE A 539 -14.10 10.05 -7.91
CA ILE A 539 -13.45 10.23 -6.60
C ILE A 539 -14.46 10.47 -5.49
N ARG A 540 -15.55 11.22 -5.75
CA ARG A 540 -16.59 11.44 -4.73
C ARG A 540 -17.25 10.17 -4.23
N GLN A 541 -17.22 9.08 -5.00
CA GLN A 541 -17.77 7.78 -4.61
C GLN A 541 -16.79 6.97 -3.77
N MET A 542 -15.51 7.37 -3.76
CA MET A 542 -14.40 6.70 -3.08
C MET A 542 -13.92 7.46 -1.84
N THR A 543 -14.69 8.44 -1.35
CA THR A 543 -14.34 9.12 -0.10
C THR A 543 -14.38 8.15 1.09
N TRP A 544 -13.65 8.48 2.16
CA TRP A 544 -13.65 7.67 3.38
C TRP A 544 -15.05 7.49 3.97
N GLU A 545 -15.92 8.50 3.88
CA GLU A 545 -17.32 8.40 4.29
C GLU A 545 -18.05 7.32 3.51
N SER A 546 -17.95 7.36 2.19
CA SER A 546 -18.63 6.43 1.30
C SER A 546 -18.14 5.00 1.49
N VAL A 547 -16.82 4.81 1.58
CA VAL A 547 -16.19 3.50 1.74
C VAL A 547 -16.47 2.92 3.12
N CYS A 548 -16.40 3.73 4.16
CA CYS A 548 -16.70 3.32 5.52
C CYS A 548 -18.16 2.83 5.65
N GLU A 549 -19.11 3.61 5.16
CA GLU A 549 -20.54 3.28 5.21
C GLU A 549 -20.90 2.03 4.39
N LYS A 550 -20.37 1.92 3.17
CA LYS A 550 -20.75 0.85 2.24
C LYS A 550 -20.06 -0.49 2.49
N TYR A 551 -18.82 -0.46 2.99
CA TYR A 551 -17.97 -1.66 3.04
C TYR A 551 -17.48 -1.98 4.45
N PHE A 552 -16.82 -1.04 5.13
CA PHE A 552 -16.09 -1.34 6.36
C PHE A 552 -17.02 -1.59 7.55
N LEU A 553 -17.99 -0.71 7.78
CA LEU A 553 -18.96 -0.88 8.88
C LEU A 553 -19.82 -2.13 8.72
N PRO A 554 -20.38 -2.46 7.52
CA PRO A 554 -21.08 -3.72 7.33
C PRO A 554 -20.22 -4.96 7.57
N ALA A 555 -18.92 -4.90 7.29
CA ALA A 555 -18.00 -6.01 7.57
C ALA A 555 -17.76 -6.19 9.08
N ILE A 556 -17.60 -5.10 9.83
CA ILE A 556 -17.50 -5.10 11.29
C ILE A 556 -18.80 -5.68 11.91
N GLU A 557 -19.96 -5.23 11.44
CA GLU A 557 -21.26 -5.69 11.91
C GLU A 557 -21.44 -7.20 11.72
N ARG A 558 -21.03 -7.73 10.57
CA ARG A 558 -21.04 -9.19 10.32
C ARG A 558 -20.14 -9.95 11.29
N ALA A 559 -18.93 -9.45 11.57
CA ALA A 559 -18.05 -10.05 12.56
C ALA A 559 -18.69 -10.02 13.96
N TYR A 560 -19.25 -8.87 14.33
CA TYR A 560 -19.88 -8.66 15.64
C TYR A 560 -21.05 -9.61 15.89
N HIS A 561 -21.92 -9.82 14.91
CA HIS A 561 -23.10 -10.67 15.01
C HIS A 561 -22.86 -12.15 14.73
N LYS A 562 -21.62 -12.55 14.36
CA LYS A 562 -21.29 -13.95 14.11
C LYS A 562 -21.52 -14.81 15.34
N ARG A 563 -22.42 -15.78 15.24
CA ARG A 563 -22.63 -16.78 16.31
C ARG A 563 -21.55 -17.84 16.21
N ARG A 564 -20.75 -17.99 17.26
CA ARG A 564 -19.85 -19.14 17.41
C ARG A 564 -20.62 -20.30 18.07
N PRO A 565 -20.43 -21.55 17.60
CA PRO A 565 -20.88 -22.69 18.40
C PRO A 565 -20.22 -22.58 19.77
N ARG A 566 -21.01 -22.71 20.86
CA ARG A 566 -20.44 -22.78 22.22
C ARG A 566 -19.47 -23.94 22.25
N GLN A 567 -18.20 -23.67 22.48
CA GLN A 567 -17.25 -24.72 22.88
C GLN A 567 -17.78 -25.29 24.18
N ILE A 568 -18.20 -26.56 24.14
CA ILE A 568 -18.56 -27.30 25.34
C ILE A 568 -17.23 -27.50 26.07
N ALA A 569 -17.08 -26.86 27.23
CA ALA A 569 -15.92 -26.92 28.10
C ALA A 569 -15.63 -28.38 28.57
#